data_d9fb7a1c25e0f06ed59f959e04eb1cc4
#
_entry.id   d9fb7a1c25e0f06ed59f959e04eb1cc4
#
_cell.length_a   1.000
_cell.length_b   1.000
_cell.length_c   1.000
_cell.angle_alpha   90.00
_cell.angle_beta   90.00
_cell.angle_gamma   90.00
#
_symmetry.space_group_name_H-M   'P 1'
#
loop_
_entity.id
_entity.type
_entity.pdbx_description
1 polymer ?
#
loop_
_entity_poly.entity_id
_entity_poly.type
_entity_poly.pdbx_seq_one_letter_code
_entity_poly.pdbx_strand_id
1 'polypeptide(L)'
;NFWKPNGSNFEPFFVAANFLKYGNALRVVRPTSAIVNAAVSGTKVLVKNDDHYQENYASGEGNVGEWAARSAGTWGNSLGVSICPSATAFEENIGSSNLTVGEDAVGATSILVDDGTAFNVGDLISFSTADASSTATNFAHISGDEGNEYEITAISTHTLTVRLDGDANGGGVKAIVPDNTFIRRRWRWYDLFATAPGTSAWSTENGRGSNDELHVVVYDTTGDITGNDVDVAGQRTASVIETYSGLSKNSAAKTAQGGTNYYPDIIFTQSQYIYWMDHNSSGSNWGTDTTTTYTAVDSPTLNSLTGGTDDYSVTIGEHTIAYDRFKDAETVDVNLILGGKTPDDATNGDTYGTMLIDLVESRKDCICFISPARADVVNVATALTQTDNVKTYFDTLPSSSYAVFDSGYKYMYDKYNDVYRHVPLNGDVAGTCANTDIVTDPWFSPAGFNRGQIRGAVKLAYDPKQAHRDTLYKARVNPVVNFSGQGVHLFGDKTALTKPSAFDRINVRRLFIVLEKAIATASKFQLFEFNDEFTRAQFRNLVEPFLRDVQGRRGITDFSVVCDASNNTGEVIDRNEFIADIFIKPARSINFITLNFIATRTGVAFSEVGG
;
A
#
# COMPACT_ATOMS: atom_id res chain seq x y z
N ASN A 1 -0.04 -3.67 1.10
CA ASN A 1 0.74 -2.55 1.65
C ASN A 1 -0.01 -1.74 2.71
N PHE A 2 -1.31 -1.87 2.86
CA PHE A 2 -2.10 -1.26 3.91
C PHE A 2 -2.70 -2.35 4.77
N TRP A 3 -2.11 -2.56 5.93
CA TRP A 3 -2.63 -3.45 6.94
C TRP A 3 -4.02 -2.99 7.42
N LYS A 4 -4.73 -3.82 8.16
CA LYS A 4 -6.04 -3.43 8.74
C LYS A 4 -5.90 -2.13 9.53
N PRO A 5 -6.86 -1.18 9.43
CA PRO A 5 -6.85 0.00 10.27
C PRO A 5 -7.08 -0.39 11.74
N ASN A 6 -6.40 0.29 12.64
CA ASN A 6 -6.59 0.14 14.08
C ASN A 6 -6.99 1.47 14.74
N GLY A 7 -7.00 1.54 16.06
CA GLY A 7 -7.36 2.75 16.81
C GLY A 7 -6.42 3.94 16.59
N SER A 8 -5.20 3.72 16.13
CA SER A 8 -4.17 4.76 15.97
C SER A 8 -3.98 5.21 14.51
N ASN A 9 -4.21 4.33 13.52
CA ASN A 9 -3.93 4.62 12.11
C ASN A 9 -5.18 4.75 11.23
N PHE A 10 -6.39 4.64 11.77
CA PHE A 10 -7.62 4.61 10.98
C PHE A 10 -7.86 5.89 10.18
N GLU A 11 -7.47 7.07 10.68
CA GLU A 11 -7.70 8.34 9.97
C GLU A 11 -6.93 8.40 8.65
N PRO A 12 -5.59 8.27 8.59
CA PRO A 12 -4.87 8.26 7.32
C PRO A 12 -5.26 7.07 6.43
N PHE A 13 -5.53 5.89 7.00
CA PHE A 13 -6.01 4.74 6.24
C PHE A 13 -7.31 5.04 5.50
N PHE A 14 -8.32 5.58 6.21
CA PHE A 14 -9.61 5.86 5.59
C PHE A 14 -9.61 7.10 4.71
N VAL A 15 -8.72 8.07 4.91
CA VAL A 15 -8.51 9.15 3.94
C VAL A 15 -8.09 8.58 2.59
N ALA A 16 -7.10 7.70 2.56
CA ALA A 16 -6.66 7.01 1.36
C ALA A 16 -7.77 6.12 0.75
N ALA A 17 -8.43 5.30 1.58
CA ALA A 17 -9.52 4.41 1.15
C ALA A 17 -10.74 5.19 0.63
N ASN A 18 -11.06 6.34 1.20
CA ASN A 18 -12.16 7.19 0.74
C ASN A 18 -11.82 7.85 -0.59
N PHE A 19 -10.60 8.36 -0.78
CA PHE A 19 -10.15 8.87 -2.06
C PHE A 19 -10.27 7.82 -3.18
N LEU A 20 -9.85 6.59 -2.89
CA LEU A 20 -9.94 5.46 -3.84
C LEU A 20 -11.38 5.04 -4.21
N LYS A 21 -12.41 5.55 -3.54
CA LYS A 21 -13.81 5.38 -3.98
C LYS A 21 -14.17 6.24 -5.20
N TYR A 22 -13.36 7.25 -5.51
CA TYR A 22 -13.60 8.20 -6.59
C TYR A 22 -12.61 8.06 -7.74
N GLY A 23 -11.38 7.57 -7.46
CA GLY A 23 -10.33 7.36 -8.44
C GLY A 23 -9.51 6.12 -8.11
N ASN A 24 -8.59 5.74 -9.00
CA ASN A 24 -7.78 4.52 -8.87
C ASN A 24 -6.27 4.78 -8.76
N ALA A 25 -5.84 6.02 -8.83
CA ALA A 25 -4.43 6.40 -8.79
C ALA A 25 -4.10 7.09 -7.46
N LEU A 26 -3.39 6.41 -6.57
CA LEU A 26 -2.93 6.94 -5.29
C LEU A 26 -1.47 6.55 -5.07
N ARG A 27 -0.63 7.55 -4.80
CA ARG A 27 0.73 7.35 -4.30
C ARG A 27 0.74 7.60 -2.80
N VAL A 28 1.43 6.76 -2.06
CA VAL A 28 1.52 6.84 -0.60
C VAL A 28 2.99 6.90 -0.20
N VAL A 29 3.30 7.81 0.70
CA VAL A 29 4.57 7.86 1.39
C VAL A 29 4.35 7.54 2.87
N ARG A 30 5.26 6.80 3.46
CA ARG A 30 5.22 6.42 4.86
C ARG A 30 6.42 7.02 5.60
N PRO A 31 6.20 7.79 6.68
CA PRO A 31 7.27 8.17 7.58
C PRO A 31 7.92 6.93 8.22
N THR A 32 9.23 6.95 8.45
CA THR A 32 10.01 5.76 8.83
C THR A 32 10.93 5.99 10.01
N SER A 33 10.50 6.63 11.09
CA SER A 33 11.43 6.96 12.18
C SER A 33 11.68 5.80 13.16
N ALA A 34 10.65 5.24 13.76
CA ALA A 34 10.77 4.20 14.79
C ALA A 34 10.18 2.85 14.39
N ILE A 35 9.72 2.71 13.15
CA ILE A 35 9.23 1.46 12.61
C ILE A 35 10.39 0.55 12.21
N VAL A 36 10.23 -0.76 12.38
CA VAL A 36 11.21 -1.76 11.94
C VAL A 36 10.53 -2.96 11.30
N ASN A 37 11.26 -3.64 10.42
CA ASN A 37 10.83 -4.89 9.80
C ASN A 37 11.00 -6.04 10.80
N ALA A 38 10.07 -6.98 10.81
CA ALA A 38 10.23 -8.25 11.50
C ALA A 38 11.33 -9.07 10.81
N ALA A 39 12.12 -9.79 11.58
CA ALA A 39 13.20 -10.67 11.08
C ALA A 39 13.28 -11.95 11.91
N VAL A 40 13.98 -12.98 11.40
CA VAL A 40 14.11 -14.29 12.05
C VAL A 40 14.77 -14.16 13.43
N SER A 41 15.85 -13.41 13.53
CA SER A 41 16.59 -13.26 14.81
C SER A 41 15.89 -12.34 15.82
N GLY A 42 14.82 -11.62 15.42
CA GLY A 42 14.22 -10.55 16.22
C GLY A 42 15.09 -9.31 16.37
N THR A 43 16.26 -9.25 15.74
CA THR A 43 17.10 -8.06 15.70
C THR A 43 16.41 -6.96 14.89
N LYS A 44 16.42 -5.75 15.41
CA LYS A 44 15.78 -4.61 14.74
C LYS A 44 16.49 -4.28 13.43
N VAL A 45 15.77 -4.35 12.33
CA VAL A 45 16.22 -3.95 11.00
C VAL A 45 15.20 -3.00 10.37
N LEU A 46 15.66 -1.97 9.67
CA LEU A 46 14.81 -1.08 8.90
C LEU A 46 15.22 -1.13 7.43
N VAL A 47 14.40 -1.78 6.63
CA VAL A 47 14.51 -1.74 5.16
C VAL A 47 13.47 -0.73 4.65
N LYS A 48 13.94 0.39 4.10
CA LYS A 48 13.07 1.51 3.72
C LYS A 48 12.34 1.26 2.39
N ASN A 49 13.04 0.66 1.43
CA ASN A 49 12.58 0.34 0.08
C ASN A 49 13.56 -0.64 -0.56
N ASP A 50 13.28 -1.05 -1.80
CA ASP A 50 14.11 -1.98 -2.56
C ASP A 50 15.52 -1.45 -2.84
N ASP A 51 15.69 -0.16 -3.11
CA ASP A 51 17.00 0.46 -3.31
C ASP A 51 17.85 0.38 -2.03
N HIS A 52 17.25 0.71 -0.89
CA HIS A 52 17.91 0.61 0.41
C HIS A 52 18.29 -0.83 0.75
N TYR A 53 17.46 -1.81 0.37
CA TYR A 53 17.80 -3.23 0.50
C TYR A 53 19.00 -3.59 -0.37
N GLN A 54 19.00 -3.20 -1.63
CA GLN A 54 20.10 -3.50 -2.57
C GLN A 54 21.43 -2.88 -2.13
N GLU A 55 21.39 -1.67 -1.57
CA GLU A 55 22.60 -0.98 -1.11
C GLU A 55 23.19 -1.56 0.18
N ASN A 56 22.35 -2.11 1.08
CA ASN A 56 22.79 -2.41 2.45
C ASN A 56 22.67 -3.89 2.86
N TYR A 57 21.79 -4.67 2.20
CA TYR A 57 21.44 -6.02 2.66
C TYR A 57 21.54 -7.11 1.59
N ALA A 58 21.62 -6.79 0.31
CA ALA A 58 21.61 -7.76 -0.79
C ALA A 58 22.83 -8.71 -0.81
N SER A 59 23.88 -8.39 -0.10
CA SER A 59 25.07 -9.24 0.05
C SER A 59 25.04 -10.18 1.25
N GLY A 60 23.98 -10.12 2.05
CA GLY A 60 23.82 -10.85 3.30
C GLY A 60 24.07 -9.99 4.53
N GLU A 61 23.24 -10.17 5.55
CA GLU A 61 23.30 -9.43 6.82
C GLU A 61 23.18 -10.42 8.00
N GLY A 62 24.32 -10.98 8.42
CA GLY A 62 24.42 -12.07 9.38
C GLY A 62 23.84 -11.85 10.79
N ASN A 63 23.28 -10.66 11.07
CA ASN A 63 22.75 -10.34 12.40
C ASN A 63 21.22 -10.48 12.52
N VAL A 64 20.50 -10.62 11.41
CA VAL A 64 19.04 -10.61 11.38
C VAL A 64 18.41 -11.96 11.06
N GLY A 65 19.24 -12.97 10.78
CA GLY A 65 18.82 -14.29 10.33
C GLY A 65 18.56 -14.32 8.82
N GLU A 66 17.98 -15.41 8.34
CA GLU A 66 17.85 -15.70 6.90
C GLU A 66 16.85 -14.76 6.19
N TRP A 67 15.84 -14.27 6.89
CA TRP A 67 14.70 -13.58 6.32
C TRP A 67 14.29 -12.35 7.12
N ALA A 68 13.79 -11.33 6.42
CA ALA A 68 13.07 -10.21 7.02
C ALA A 68 11.78 -9.92 6.25
N ALA A 69 10.79 -9.35 6.94
CA ALA A 69 9.56 -8.89 6.30
C ALA A 69 9.85 -7.75 5.33
N ARG A 70 9.22 -7.75 4.15
CA ARG A 70 9.44 -6.72 3.11
C ARG A 70 8.98 -5.33 3.53
N SER A 71 7.95 -5.24 4.36
CA SER A 71 7.47 -3.98 4.91
C SER A 71 7.66 -3.94 6.42
N ALA A 72 8.08 -2.81 6.94
CA ALA A 72 8.21 -2.61 8.38
C ALA A 72 6.83 -2.57 9.07
N GLY A 73 6.78 -2.94 10.33
CA GLY A 73 5.58 -2.94 11.16
C GLY A 73 5.31 -4.28 11.85
N THR A 74 4.36 -4.26 12.77
CA THR A 74 3.96 -5.45 13.56
C THR A 74 3.34 -6.56 12.72
N TRP A 75 2.77 -6.24 11.56
CA TRP A 75 2.19 -7.23 10.65
C TRP A 75 3.19 -8.31 10.22
N GLY A 76 4.47 -7.94 10.08
CA GLY A 76 5.53 -8.87 9.73
C GLY A 76 5.77 -9.96 10.79
N ASN A 77 5.32 -9.75 12.02
CA ASN A 77 5.41 -10.76 13.08
C ASN A 77 4.47 -11.96 12.85
N SER A 78 3.52 -11.84 11.92
CA SER A 78 2.65 -12.94 11.50
C SER A 78 3.24 -13.78 10.36
N LEU A 79 4.40 -13.38 9.81
CA LEU A 79 5.05 -14.11 8.73
C LEU A 79 5.93 -15.23 9.26
N GLY A 80 5.85 -16.36 8.58
CA GLY A 80 6.82 -17.45 8.71
C GLY A 80 7.40 -17.82 7.35
N VAL A 81 8.64 -18.30 7.34
CA VAL A 81 9.32 -18.80 6.15
C VAL A 81 9.88 -20.19 6.44
N SER A 82 9.53 -21.16 5.63
CA SER A 82 10.11 -22.50 5.69
C SER A 82 10.88 -22.79 4.42
N ILE A 83 12.07 -23.34 4.60
CA ILE A 83 12.91 -23.86 3.51
C ILE A 83 12.96 -25.38 3.61
N CYS A 84 12.71 -26.05 2.49
CA CYS A 84 13.06 -27.45 2.31
C CYS A 84 14.35 -27.54 1.48
N PRO A 85 15.52 -27.74 2.09
CA PRO A 85 16.80 -27.56 1.44
C PRO A 85 17.37 -28.84 0.76
N SER A 86 16.71 -29.98 0.92
CA SER A 86 17.20 -31.28 0.36
C SER A 86 16.06 -32.28 0.21
N ALA A 87 16.34 -33.38 -0.52
CA ALA A 87 15.40 -34.48 -0.63
C ALA A 87 15.12 -35.15 0.73
N THR A 88 16.14 -35.26 1.59
CA THR A 88 15.99 -35.80 2.96
C THR A 88 15.09 -34.89 3.82
N ALA A 89 15.23 -33.57 3.69
CA ALA A 89 14.35 -32.62 4.38
C ALA A 89 12.90 -32.71 3.88
N PHE A 90 12.69 -33.08 2.61
CA PHE A 90 11.38 -33.23 2.00
C PHE A 90 10.63 -34.47 2.48
N GLU A 91 11.27 -35.62 2.41
CA GLU A 91 10.77 -36.92 2.86
C GLU A 91 11.93 -37.81 3.31
N GLU A 92 11.82 -38.40 4.47
CA GLU A 92 12.78 -39.30 5.03
C GLU A 92 12.09 -40.49 5.69
N ASN A 93 12.57 -41.71 5.35
CA ASN A 93 12.26 -42.90 6.14
C ASN A 93 13.32 -43.05 7.23
N ILE A 94 12.93 -42.75 8.45
CA ILE A 94 13.85 -42.81 9.60
C ILE A 94 14.08 -44.26 9.92
N GLY A 95 15.34 -44.70 9.75
CA GLY A 95 15.74 -46.09 9.90
C GLY A 95 15.72 -46.59 11.35
N SER A 96 16.30 -47.78 11.57
CA SER A 96 16.29 -48.48 12.85
C SER A 96 17.00 -47.79 14.02
N SER A 97 17.55 -46.61 13.79
CA SER A 97 18.18 -45.77 14.82
C SER A 97 17.23 -44.87 15.59
N ASN A 98 15.97 -44.76 15.14
CA ASN A 98 14.98 -43.92 15.81
C ASN A 98 13.57 -44.48 15.60
N LEU A 99 13.18 -45.36 16.45
CA LEU A 99 11.90 -46.06 16.43
C LEU A 99 10.98 -45.54 17.51
N THR A 100 9.70 -45.93 17.47
CA THR A 100 8.78 -45.72 18.60
C THR A 100 9.19 -46.52 19.80
N VAL A 101 9.03 -45.96 21.01
CA VAL A 101 9.36 -46.63 22.28
C VAL A 101 8.07 -46.91 23.04
N GLY A 102 7.80 -48.22 23.22
CA GLY A 102 6.55 -48.66 23.84
C GLY A 102 5.38 -48.73 22.86
N GLU A 103 4.28 -49.34 23.28
CA GLU A 103 3.05 -49.43 22.50
C GLU A 103 2.11 -48.25 22.79
N ASP A 104 1.66 -47.59 21.74
CA ASP A 104 0.66 -46.52 21.83
C ASP A 104 -0.72 -46.99 21.38
N ALA A 105 -1.71 -46.74 22.24
CA ALA A 105 -3.11 -47.14 21.98
C ALA A 105 -3.77 -46.23 20.94
N VAL A 106 -4.81 -46.72 20.28
CA VAL A 106 -5.68 -45.91 19.41
C VAL A 106 -6.17 -44.67 20.15
N GLY A 107 -6.02 -43.53 19.53
CA GLY A 107 -6.37 -42.21 20.09
C GLY A 107 -5.22 -41.54 20.87
N ALA A 108 -4.05 -42.19 21.00
CA ALA A 108 -2.90 -41.54 21.61
C ALA A 108 -2.46 -40.32 20.82
N THR A 109 -2.21 -39.22 21.54
CA THR A 109 -1.72 -37.94 20.98
C THR A 109 -0.25 -37.69 21.37
N SER A 110 0.40 -38.66 22.05
CA SER A 110 1.76 -38.53 22.57
C SER A 110 2.49 -39.82 22.22
N ILE A 111 3.51 -39.71 21.40
CA ILE A 111 4.31 -40.82 20.90
C ILE A 111 5.74 -40.67 21.41
N LEU A 112 6.26 -41.67 22.10
CA LEU A 112 7.66 -41.69 22.54
C LEU A 112 8.53 -42.28 21.43
N VAL A 113 9.65 -41.65 21.14
CA VAL A 113 10.65 -42.09 20.14
C VAL A 113 12.05 -42.17 20.76
N ASP A 114 12.96 -42.87 20.12
CA ASP A 114 14.35 -43.01 20.61
C ASP A 114 15.06 -41.64 20.62
N ASP A 115 14.88 -40.84 19.58
CA ASP A 115 15.46 -39.47 19.48
C ASP A 115 14.48 -38.48 18.88
N GLY A 116 13.99 -37.57 19.70
CA GLY A 116 13.10 -36.47 19.26
C GLY A 116 13.80 -35.37 18.44
N THR A 117 15.13 -35.32 18.44
CA THR A 117 15.90 -34.29 17.70
C THR A 117 15.89 -34.53 16.18
N ALA A 118 15.47 -35.70 15.72
CA ALA A 118 15.29 -36.01 14.30
C ALA A 118 14.02 -35.35 13.69
N PHE A 119 13.18 -34.74 14.50
CA PHE A 119 11.88 -34.18 14.09
C PHE A 119 11.79 -32.70 14.36
N ASN A 120 10.91 -32.00 13.59
CA ASN A 120 10.56 -30.63 13.83
C ASN A 120 9.04 -30.51 14.09
N VAL A 121 8.65 -29.49 14.87
CA VAL A 121 7.23 -29.13 15.00
C VAL A 121 6.70 -28.76 13.62
N GLY A 122 5.57 -29.36 13.26
CA GLY A 122 4.93 -29.19 11.96
C GLY A 122 5.31 -30.27 10.93
N ASP A 123 6.29 -31.13 11.17
CA ASP A 123 6.53 -32.29 10.33
C ASP A 123 5.32 -33.23 10.35
N LEU A 124 5.12 -33.93 9.24
CA LEU A 124 4.10 -34.97 9.12
C LEU A 124 4.79 -36.31 9.27
N ILE A 125 4.21 -37.18 10.11
CA ILE A 125 4.76 -38.54 10.31
C ILE A 125 3.71 -39.61 9.97
N SER A 126 4.20 -40.75 9.53
CA SER A 126 3.41 -41.97 9.33
C SER A 126 4.20 -43.18 9.90
N PHE A 127 3.47 -44.22 10.28
CA PHE A 127 4.03 -45.42 10.93
C PHE A 127 4.09 -46.61 9.99
N SER A 128 5.22 -47.37 10.01
CA SER A 128 5.46 -48.53 9.13
C SER A 128 5.91 -49.76 9.91
N THR A 129 5.46 -50.92 9.45
CA THR A 129 5.91 -52.23 9.97
C THR A 129 7.24 -52.69 9.38
N ALA A 130 7.71 -52.05 8.30
CA ALA A 130 8.91 -52.46 7.58
C ALA A 130 9.97 -51.36 7.60
N ASP A 131 11.24 -51.76 7.75
CA ASP A 131 12.37 -50.85 7.56
C ASP A 131 12.43 -50.45 6.08
N ALA A 132 11.92 -49.29 5.80
CA ALA A 132 11.88 -48.69 4.47
C ALA A 132 13.08 -47.79 4.20
N SER A 133 14.20 -47.98 4.92
CA SER A 133 15.40 -47.12 4.89
C SER A 133 16.07 -46.98 3.51
N SER A 134 15.59 -47.67 2.48
CA SER A 134 16.22 -47.63 1.17
C SER A 134 15.39 -47.06 0.02
N THR A 135 14.05 -47.01 0.10
CA THR A 135 13.21 -46.36 -0.96
C THR A 135 11.80 -46.09 -0.49
N ALA A 136 11.27 -44.91 -0.84
CA ALA A 136 9.88 -44.48 -0.57
C ALA A 136 8.79 -45.42 -1.10
N THR A 137 9.13 -46.33 -2.03
CA THR A 137 8.23 -47.29 -2.66
C THR A 137 7.83 -48.48 -1.77
N ASN A 138 8.53 -48.73 -0.66
CA ASN A 138 8.32 -49.88 0.20
C ASN A 138 7.76 -49.54 1.58
N PHE A 139 7.24 -48.35 1.78
CA PHE A 139 6.62 -47.96 3.05
C PHE A 139 5.29 -48.69 3.22
N ALA A 140 5.25 -49.61 4.17
CA ALA A 140 4.06 -50.40 4.49
C ALA A 140 3.46 -49.89 5.79
N HIS A 141 2.36 -49.16 5.71
CA HIS A 141 1.64 -48.66 6.89
C HIS A 141 1.33 -49.79 7.88
N ILE A 142 1.30 -49.47 9.18
CA ILE A 142 0.74 -50.36 10.17
C ILE A 142 -0.74 -50.62 9.87
N SER A 143 -1.22 -51.84 10.20
CA SER A 143 -2.61 -52.22 9.88
C SER A 143 -3.62 -51.36 10.60
N GLY A 144 -4.56 -50.78 9.82
CA GLY A 144 -5.59 -49.89 10.32
C GLY A 144 -5.19 -48.39 10.35
N ASP A 145 -3.97 -48.07 9.84
CA ASP A 145 -3.47 -46.70 9.75
C ASP A 145 -3.15 -46.27 8.30
N GLU A 146 -3.64 -47.03 7.33
CA GLU A 146 -3.35 -46.81 5.93
C GLU A 146 -3.82 -45.45 5.46
N GLY A 147 -2.88 -44.64 4.95
CA GLY A 147 -3.16 -43.29 4.41
C GLY A 147 -3.30 -42.18 5.45
N ASN A 148 -3.12 -42.50 6.73
CA ASN A 148 -3.08 -41.47 7.76
C ASN A 148 -1.67 -40.84 7.88
N GLU A 149 -1.64 -39.55 8.10
CA GLU A 149 -0.48 -38.78 8.49
C GLU A 149 -0.80 -37.97 9.74
N TYR A 150 0.21 -37.80 10.58
CA TYR A 150 0.06 -37.11 11.84
C TYR A 150 1.01 -35.90 11.89
N GLU A 151 0.47 -34.73 12.12
CA GLU A 151 1.26 -33.53 12.31
C GLU A 151 1.83 -33.48 13.73
N ILE A 152 3.12 -33.21 13.84
CA ILE A 152 3.79 -32.97 15.12
C ILE A 152 3.47 -31.57 15.60
N THR A 153 2.72 -31.43 16.69
CA THR A 153 2.32 -30.13 17.24
C THR A 153 3.24 -29.63 18.35
N ALA A 154 3.95 -30.54 19.02
CA ALA A 154 4.98 -30.20 20.02
C ALA A 154 5.99 -31.33 20.17
N ILE A 155 7.20 -31.00 20.61
CA ILE A 155 8.25 -31.94 20.92
C ILE A 155 8.78 -31.63 22.31
N SER A 156 8.84 -32.67 23.17
CA SER A 156 9.41 -32.56 24.51
C SER A 156 10.41 -33.69 24.71
N THR A 157 11.69 -33.38 24.58
CA THR A 157 12.83 -34.30 24.58
C THR A 157 12.65 -35.41 23.51
N HIS A 158 12.09 -36.55 23.86
CA HIS A 158 11.84 -37.66 22.95
C HIS A 158 10.35 -37.96 22.75
N THR A 159 9.46 -37.09 23.26
CA THR A 159 8.02 -37.26 23.13
C THR A 159 7.49 -36.33 22.05
N LEU A 160 6.88 -36.89 21.04
CA LEU A 160 6.19 -36.15 19.97
C LEU A 160 4.70 -36.01 20.35
N THR A 161 4.20 -34.81 20.43
CA THR A 161 2.75 -34.59 20.49
C THR A 161 2.21 -34.51 19.07
N VAL A 162 1.24 -35.35 18.74
CA VAL A 162 0.75 -35.51 17.39
C VAL A 162 -0.75 -35.31 17.29
N ARG A 163 -1.22 -34.86 16.12
CA ARG A 163 -2.61 -34.84 15.75
C ARG A 163 -2.79 -35.40 14.34
N LEU A 164 -3.93 -36.01 14.06
CA LEU A 164 -4.25 -36.47 12.69
C LEU A 164 -4.30 -35.24 11.76
N ASP A 165 -3.56 -35.31 10.65
CA ASP A 165 -3.56 -34.23 9.65
C ASP A 165 -4.96 -34.05 9.02
N GLY A 166 -5.38 -32.80 8.86
CA GLY A 166 -6.69 -32.45 8.32
C GLY A 166 -7.90 -32.70 9.25
N ASP A 167 -7.70 -33.24 10.45
CA ASP A 167 -8.79 -33.40 11.43
C ASP A 167 -8.93 -32.14 12.29
N ALA A 168 -9.99 -31.36 12.06
CA ALA A 168 -10.31 -30.14 12.82
C ALA A 168 -10.50 -30.41 14.34
N ASN A 169 -10.78 -31.67 14.73
CA ASN A 169 -10.92 -32.05 16.13
C ASN A 169 -9.63 -32.57 16.77
N GLY A 170 -8.54 -32.63 16.00
CA GLY A 170 -7.21 -32.98 16.51
C GLY A 170 -7.09 -34.41 17.04
N GLY A 171 -7.65 -35.38 16.34
CA GLY A 171 -7.60 -36.79 16.76
C GLY A 171 -6.17 -37.35 16.83
N GLY A 172 -5.93 -38.26 17.77
CA GLY A 172 -4.68 -39.02 17.88
C GLY A 172 -4.61 -40.17 16.87
N VAL A 173 -3.61 -41.08 17.06
CA VAL A 173 -3.36 -42.19 16.15
C VAL A 173 -4.59 -43.07 15.96
N LYS A 174 -4.82 -43.53 14.74
CA LYS A 174 -6.03 -44.29 14.35
C LYS A 174 -5.87 -45.80 14.53
N ALA A 175 -4.64 -46.29 14.67
CA ALA A 175 -4.34 -47.70 14.98
C ALA A 175 -3.42 -47.81 16.18
N ILE A 176 -3.26 -49.01 16.73
CA ILE A 176 -2.23 -49.30 17.73
C ILE A 176 -0.87 -49.15 17.06
N VAL A 177 0.00 -48.32 17.61
CA VAL A 177 1.39 -48.19 17.19
C VAL A 177 2.25 -49.08 18.07
N PRO A 178 2.76 -50.20 17.56
CA PRO A 178 3.58 -51.12 18.33
C PRO A 178 4.92 -50.53 18.75
N ASP A 179 5.51 -51.08 19.78
CA ASP A 179 6.92 -50.82 20.13
C ASP A 179 7.86 -51.11 18.95
N ASN A 180 8.89 -50.31 18.79
CA ASN A 180 9.88 -50.42 17.69
C ASN A 180 9.27 -50.26 16.28
N THR A 181 8.25 -49.44 16.12
CA THR A 181 7.65 -49.08 14.82
C THR A 181 8.51 -48.08 14.07
N PHE A 182 8.70 -48.29 12.77
CA PHE A 182 9.44 -47.35 11.89
C PHE A 182 8.61 -46.14 11.57
N ILE A 183 9.28 -44.99 11.40
CA ILE A 183 8.62 -43.70 11.15
C ILE A 183 9.10 -43.17 9.81
N ARG A 184 8.17 -42.70 8.99
CA ARG A 184 8.44 -41.81 7.86
C ARG A 184 8.12 -40.41 8.26
N ARG A 185 9.04 -39.47 8.01
CA ARG A 185 8.88 -38.04 8.20
C ARG A 185 8.72 -37.36 6.85
N ARG A 186 7.82 -36.42 6.73
CA ARG A 186 7.63 -35.54 5.58
C ARG A 186 7.61 -34.09 6.02
N TRP A 187 8.14 -33.22 5.16
CA TRP A 187 8.02 -31.77 5.35
C TRP A 187 6.56 -31.32 5.38
N ARG A 188 6.22 -30.38 6.27
CA ARG A 188 4.86 -29.86 6.50
C ARG A 188 4.09 -29.53 5.22
N TRP A 189 4.74 -29.04 4.19
CA TRP A 189 4.15 -28.62 2.91
C TRP A 189 4.59 -29.45 1.71
N TYR A 190 5.00 -30.66 1.89
CA TYR A 190 5.48 -31.53 0.81
C TYR A 190 4.44 -31.69 -0.32
N ASP A 191 3.16 -31.68 0.00
CA ASP A 191 2.01 -31.84 -0.91
C ASP A 191 1.78 -30.63 -1.85
N LEU A 192 2.43 -29.50 -1.61
CA LEU A 192 2.42 -28.32 -2.49
C LEU A 192 3.43 -28.42 -3.64
N PHE A 193 4.31 -29.41 -3.64
CA PHE A 193 5.40 -29.56 -4.59
C PHE A 193 5.35 -30.92 -5.29
N ALA A 194 5.60 -30.92 -6.59
CA ALA A 194 5.53 -32.14 -7.39
C ALA A 194 6.71 -33.11 -7.15
N THR A 195 7.86 -32.58 -6.74
CA THR A 195 9.10 -33.37 -6.53
C THR A 195 9.91 -32.80 -5.37
N ALA A 196 10.68 -33.63 -4.73
CA ALA A 196 11.69 -33.19 -3.76
C ALA A 196 12.78 -32.32 -4.43
N PRO A 197 13.41 -31.39 -3.71
CA PRO A 197 14.52 -30.62 -4.25
C PRO A 197 15.77 -31.52 -4.40
N GLY A 198 16.48 -31.35 -5.51
CA GLY A 198 17.62 -32.21 -5.85
C GLY A 198 18.75 -31.44 -6.51
N THR A 199 19.19 -31.93 -7.67
CA THR A 199 20.17 -31.25 -8.51
C THR A 199 19.49 -30.69 -9.74
N SER A 200 19.63 -29.40 -9.95
CA SER A 200 19.01 -28.73 -11.10
C SER A 200 19.58 -29.22 -12.44
N ALA A 201 18.75 -29.17 -13.48
CA ALA A 201 19.20 -29.44 -14.84
C ALA A 201 20.37 -28.55 -15.23
N TRP A 202 20.30 -27.25 -14.86
CA TRP A 202 21.36 -26.29 -15.14
C TRP A 202 22.69 -26.68 -14.48
N SER A 203 22.70 -27.09 -13.21
CA SER A 203 23.90 -27.53 -12.50
C SER A 203 24.51 -28.77 -13.17
N THR A 204 23.65 -29.71 -13.56
CA THR A 204 24.09 -30.93 -14.26
C THR A 204 24.73 -30.63 -15.62
N GLU A 205 24.08 -29.78 -16.44
CA GLU A 205 24.53 -29.41 -17.78
C GLU A 205 25.83 -28.60 -17.75
N ASN A 206 26.04 -27.78 -16.69
CA ASN A 206 27.21 -26.90 -16.56
C ASN A 206 28.30 -27.48 -15.67
N GLY A 207 28.18 -28.76 -15.24
CA GLY A 207 29.19 -29.45 -14.40
C GLY A 207 29.38 -28.75 -13.05
N ARG A 208 28.30 -28.23 -12.47
CA ARG A 208 28.30 -27.59 -11.15
C ARG A 208 27.97 -28.58 -10.03
N GLY A 209 28.09 -28.13 -8.79
CA GLY A 209 27.84 -28.96 -7.61
C GLY A 209 26.39 -29.47 -7.56
N SER A 210 26.24 -30.73 -7.11
CA SER A 210 24.93 -31.36 -6.91
C SER A 210 24.24 -30.85 -5.65
N ASN A 211 22.94 -31.17 -5.49
CA ASN A 211 22.07 -30.78 -4.37
C ASN A 211 21.88 -29.25 -4.26
N ASP A 212 21.85 -28.57 -5.39
CA ASP A 212 21.71 -27.12 -5.44
C ASP A 212 20.26 -26.62 -5.28
N GLU A 213 19.24 -27.47 -5.46
CA GLU A 213 17.85 -27.05 -5.36
C GLU A 213 17.36 -26.95 -3.91
N LEU A 214 16.35 -26.07 -3.72
CA LEU A 214 15.57 -25.91 -2.51
C LEU A 214 14.14 -25.46 -2.83
N HIS A 215 13.22 -25.65 -1.88
CA HIS A 215 11.87 -25.08 -1.93
C HIS A 215 11.70 -24.09 -0.80
N VAL A 216 10.89 -23.04 -1.04
CA VAL A 216 10.56 -22.02 -0.03
C VAL A 216 9.05 -21.86 0.05
N VAL A 217 8.53 -21.79 1.27
CA VAL A 217 7.13 -21.49 1.57
C VAL A 217 7.08 -20.29 2.52
N VAL A 218 6.30 -19.27 2.15
CA VAL A 218 5.95 -18.16 3.02
C VAL A 218 4.53 -18.39 3.53
N TYR A 219 4.33 -18.33 4.83
CA TYR A 219 3.06 -18.68 5.47
C TYR A 219 2.70 -17.70 6.59
N ASP A 220 1.42 -17.70 6.94
CA ASP A 220 0.86 -16.91 8.03
C ASP A 220 0.85 -17.73 9.32
N THR A 221 1.57 -17.25 10.34
CA THR A 221 1.72 -17.97 11.61
C THR A 221 0.53 -17.76 12.56
N THR A 222 -0.13 -16.61 12.48
CA THR A 222 -1.17 -16.19 13.44
C THR A 222 -2.55 -16.00 12.82
N GLY A 223 -2.67 -16.20 11.51
CA GLY A 223 -3.92 -15.98 10.79
C GLY A 223 -4.26 -14.50 10.52
N ASP A 224 -3.38 -13.59 10.87
CA ASP A 224 -3.64 -12.16 10.70
C ASP A 224 -3.66 -11.71 9.24
N ILE A 225 -2.97 -12.43 8.35
CA ILE A 225 -2.85 -12.10 6.92
C ILE A 225 -3.91 -12.83 6.10
N THR A 226 -3.99 -14.15 6.26
CA THR A 226 -4.86 -15.03 5.47
C THR A 226 -6.22 -15.26 6.11
N GLY A 227 -6.34 -15.08 7.42
CA GLY A 227 -7.46 -15.51 8.25
C GLY A 227 -7.34 -16.97 8.71
N ASN A 228 -6.24 -17.67 8.37
CA ASN A 228 -5.98 -19.07 8.70
C ASN A 228 -4.64 -19.18 9.43
N ASP A 229 -4.69 -19.71 10.65
CA ASP A 229 -3.51 -19.95 11.47
C ASP A 229 -2.93 -21.33 11.14
N VAL A 230 -1.65 -21.39 10.93
CA VAL A 230 -0.91 -22.63 10.61
C VAL A 230 -0.97 -23.66 11.74
N ASP A 231 -1.12 -23.23 12.98
CA ASP A 231 -1.16 -24.14 14.13
C ASP A 231 -2.57 -24.72 14.39
N VAL A 232 -3.57 -24.28 13.63
CA VAL A 232 -4.92 -24.87 13.67
C VAL A 232 -5.00 -26.07 12.73
N ALA A 233 -5.54 -27.17 13.23
CA ALA A 233 -5.70 -28.41 12.44
C ALA A 233 -6.46 -28.15 11.13
N GLY A 234 -5.93 -28.67 10.03
CA GLY A 234 -6.51 -28.51 8.68
C GLY A 234 -6.25 -27.16 8.02
N GLN A 235 -5.51 -26.24 8.65
CA GLN A 235 -5.23 -24.92 8.07
C GLN A 235 -3.79 -24.74 7.57
N ARG A 236 -2.91 -25.75 7.69
CA ARG A 236 -1.50 -25.63 7.29
C ARG A 236 -1.30 -25.18 5.84
N THR A 237 -2.08 -25.68 4.89
CA THR A 237 -2.00 -25.26 3.48
C THR A 237 -2.79 -23.98 3.20
N ALA A 238 -3.89 -23.77 3.93
CA ALA A 238 -4.72 -22.56 3.80
C ALA A 238 -4.03 -21.30 4.37
N SER A 239 -3.02 -21.47 5.25
CA SER A 239 -2.19 -20.39 5.77
C SER A 239 -1.06 -19.98 4.83
N VAL A 240 -0.82 -20.72 3.74
CA VAL A 240 0.28 -20.44 2.79
C VAL A 240 -0.03 -19.19 1.96
N ILE A 241 0.98 -18.32 1.86
CA ILE A 241 0.91 -17.04 1.14
C ILE A 241 1.64 -17.12 -0.20
N GLU A 242 2.88 -17.63 -0.18
CA GLU A 242 3.74 -17.77 -1.37
C GLU A 242 4.47 -19.10 -1.35
N THR A 243 4.70 -19.68 -2.54
CA THR A 243 5.49 -20.91 -2.72
C THR A 243 6.47 -20.74 -3.85
N TYR A 244 7.70 -21.26 -3.65
CA TYR A 244 8.76 -21.22 -4.65
C TYR A 244 9.38 -22.61 -4.77
N SER A 245 9.36 -23.19 -5.97
CA SER A 245 9.78 -24.55 -6.25
C SER A 245 11.09 -24.59 -7.03
N GLY A 246 12.03 -25.47 -6.63
CA GLY A 246 13.25 -25.76 -7.39
C GLY A 246 14.17 -24.56 -7.60
N LEU A 247 14.25 -23.66 -6.60
CA LEU A 247 15.20 -22.55 -6.61
C LEU A 247 16.61 -23.08 -6.34
N SER A 248 17.64 -22.44 -6.92
CA SER A 248 19.02 -22.88 -6.78
C SER A 248 19.79 -22.10 -5.72
N LYS A 249 20.64 -22.79 -4.97
CA LYS A 249 21.66 -22.23 -4.06
C LYS A 249 22.86 -21.65 -4.81
N ASN A 250 23.01 -21.99 -6.10
CA ASN A 250 24.12 -21.53 -6.95
C ASN A 250 23.82 -20.13 -7.47
N SER A 251 24.71 -19.16 -7.24
CA SER A 251 24.53 -17.76 -7.66
C SER A 251 24.52 -17.55 -9.18
N ALA A 252 25.07 -18.48 -9.96
CA ALA A 252 25.08 -18.41 -11.43
C ALA A 252 23.93 -19.20 -12.08
N ALA A 253 23.10 -19.89 -11.29
CA ALA A 253 22.05 -20.77 -11.83
C ALA A 253 21.01 -20.00 -12.66
N LYS A 254 20.59 -20.66 -13.75
CA LYS A 254 19.60 -20.10 -14.67
C LYS A 254 18.47 -21.08 -14.95
N THR A 255 17.30 -20.52 -15.24
CA THR A 255 16.16 -21.26 -15.77
C THR A 255 16.42 -21.66 -17.24
N ALA A 256 15.65 -22.60 -17.76
CA ALA A 256 15.70 -22.98 -19.19
C ALA A 256 15.49 -21.79 -20.15
N GLN A 257 14.84 -20.72 -19.72
CA GLN A 257 14.62 -19.48 -20.48
C GLN A 257 15.78 -18.47 -20.33
N GLY A 258 16.83 -18.79 -19.55
CA GLY A 258 18.00 -17.94 -19.35
C GLY A 258 17.89 -16.89 -18.24
N GLY A 259 16.76 -16.79 -17.56
CA GLY A 259 16.61 -15.95 -16.36
C GLY A 259 17.36 -16.54 -15.15
N THR A 260 17.64 -15.71 -14.12
CA THR A 260 18.21 -16.22 -12.87
C THR A 260 17.29 -17.25 -12.22
N ASN A 261 17.89 -18.29 -11.60
CA ASN A 261 17.20 -19.23 -10.71
C ASN A 261 17.82 -19.20 -9.30
N TYR A 262 18.69 -18.25 -9.03
CA TYR A 262 19.30 -18.05 -7.72
C TYR A 262 18.24 -17.58 -6.72
N TYR A 263 18.09 -18.30 -5.60
CA TYR A 263 16.97 -18.10 -4.70
C TYR A 263 16.86 -16.69 -4.09
N PRO A 264 17.95 -15.97 -3.70
CA PRO A 264 17.85 -14.60 -3.23
C PRO A 264 17.29 -13.64 -4.28
N ASP A 265 17.72 -13.79 -5.55
CA ASP A 265 17.27 -12.93 -6.66
C ASP A 265 15.79 -13.15 -6.98
N ILE A 266 15.35 -14.42 -6.96
CA ILE A 266 13.94 -14.76 -7.19
C ILE A 266 13.07 -14.22 -6.07
N ILE A 267 13.47 -14.40 -4.82
CA ILE A 267 12.74 -13.84 -3.66
C ILE A 267 12.68 -12.32 -3.76
N PHE A 268 13.80 -11.65 -4.07
CA PHE A 268 13.80 -10.19 -4.23
C PHE A 268 12.83 -9.71 -5.31
N THR A 269 12.79 -10.38 -6.45
CA THR A 269 11.98 -9.94 -7.61
C THR A 269 10.53 -10.36 -7.54
N GLN A 270 10.20 -11.49 -6.91
CA GLN A 270 8.86 -12.08 -6.96
C GLN A 270 8.10 -11.99 -5.64
N SER A 271 8.77 -12.03 -4.49
CA SER A 271 8.08 -11.98 -3.20
C SER A 271 7.51 -10.59 -2.92
N GLN A 272 6.26 -10.57 -2.45
CA GLN A 272 5.60 -9.36 -1.95
C GLN A 272 5.73 -9.20 -0.42
N TYR A 273 6.25 -10.22 0.28
CA TYR A 273 6.18 -10.33 1.73
C TYR A 273 7.53 -10.35 2.42
N ILE A 274 8.57 -10.91 1.79
CA ILE A 274 9.87 -11.13 2.43
C ILE A 274 11.05 -10.62 1.60
N TYR A 275 12.14 -10.31 2.31
CA TYR A 275 13.50 -10.17 1.77
C TYR A 275 14.35 -11.33 2.27
N TRP A 276 15.26 -11.80 1.42
CA TRP A 276 16.38 -12.63 1.84
C TRP A 276 17.41 -11.76 2.57
N MET A 277 17.97 -12.25 3.69
CA MET A 277 18.94 -11.50 4.49
C MET A 277 20.24 -12.24 4.71
N ASP A 278 20.23 -13.59 4.72
CA ASP A 278 21.43 -14.41 4.85
C ASP A 278 21.18 -15.85 4.40
N HIS A 279 22.27 -16.59 4.21
CA HIS A 279 22.19 -18.01 3.94
C HIS A 279 21.97 -18.82 5.23
N ASN A 280 21.39 -20.00 5.08
CA ASN A 280 21.25 -20.94 6.20
C ASN A 280 22.63 -21.31 6.73
N SER A 281 22.86 -21.12 8.03
CA SER A 281 24.16 -21.35 8.68
C SER A 281 24.61 -22.82 8.71
N SER A 282 23.68 -23.76 8.54
CA SER A 282 23.97 -25.18 8.44
C SER A 282 24.35 -25.61 7.01
N GLY A 283 24.10 -24.73 6.01
CA GLY A 283 24.49 -24.97 4.62
C GLY A 283 25.93 -24.57 4.34
N SER A 284 26.62 -25.28 3.46
CA SER A 284 27.91 -24.85 2.95
C SER A 284 27.85 -24.63 1.44
N ASN A 285 28.67 -23.72 0.96
CA ASN A 285 28.75 -23.25 -0.44
C ASN A 285 27.50 -22.51 -0.98
N TRP A 286 26.46 -22.25 -0.15
CA TRP A 286 25.31 -21.52 -0.60
C TRP A 286 25.74 -20.11 -1.08
N GLY A 287 25.17 -19.65 -2.19
CA GLY A 287 25.53 -18.36 -2.80
C GLY A 287 26.81 -18.38 -3.65
N THR A 288 27.51 -19.51 -3.76
CA THR A 288 28.74 -19.61 -4.56
C THR A 288 28.52 -20.39 -5.85
N ASP A 289 29.15 -19.94 -6.94
CA ASP A 289 29.24 -20.71 -8.18
C ASP A 289 30.39 -21.71 -8.07
N THR A 290 30.09 -22.95 -7.70
CA THR A 290 31.07 -23.99 -7.40
C THR A 290 30.77 -25.32 -8.10
N THR A 291 31.79 -26.13 -8.29
CA THR A 291 31.69 -27.55 -8.71
C THR A 291 31.53 -28.52 -7.52
N THR A 292 31.70 -27.98 -6.29
CA THR A 292 31.55 -28.76 -5.06
C THR A 292 30.06 -28.95 -4.74
N THR A 293 29.69 -30.16 -4.34
CA THR A 293 28.35 -30.49 -3.88
C THR A 293 27.93 -29.57 -2.73
N TYR A 294 26.70 -29.02 -2.80
CA TYR A 294 26.11 -28.25 -1.72
C TYR A 294 25.74 -29.21 -0.58
N THR A 295 26.09 -28.85 0.65
CA THR A 295 25.76 -29.67 1.81
C THR A 295 24.26 -29.87 1.89
N ALA A 296 23.83 -31.13 1.97
CA ALA A 296 22.46 -31.47 2.30
C ALA A 296 22.20 -31.04 3.75
N VAL A 297 21.19 -30.25 3.96
CA VAL A 297 20.63 -29.98 5.28
C VAL A 297 19.42 -30.88 5.41
N ASP A 298 19.50 -31.84 6.33
CA ASP A 298 18.57 -32.97 6.39
C ASP A 298 17.21 -32.63 7.02
N SER A 299 17.06 -31.42 7.54
CA SER A 299 15.81 -30.97 8.14
C SER A 299 15.31 -29.69 7.48
N PRO A 300 13.99 -29.51 7.26
CA PRO A 300 13.42 -28.24 6.85
C PRO A 300 13.61 -27.20 7.95
N THR A 301 13.74 -25.94 7.57
CA THR A 301 13.71 -24.83 8.53
C THR A 301 12.29 -24.31 8.71
N LEU A 302 11.98 -23.88 9.93
CA LEU A 302 10.72 -23.20 10.27
C LEU A 302 11.06 -21.90 10.98
N ASN A 303 11.07 -20.80 10.23
CA ASN A 303 11.49 -19.49 10.73
C ASN A 303 10.29 -18.57 10.88
N SER A 304 9.86 -18.26 12.11
CA SER A 304 8.90 -17.20 12.39
C SER A 304 9.60 -15.87 12.48
N LEU A 305 9.06 -14.84 11.83
CA LEU A 305 9.60 -13.50 11.90
C LEU A 305 9.08 -12.78 13.15
N THR A 306 9.94 -12.04 13.83
CA THR A 306 9.62 -11.32 15.08
C THR A 306 10.29 -9.96 15.14
N GLY A 307 9.93 -9.16 16.16
CA GLY A 307 10.58 -7.87 16.41
C GLY A 307 10.11 -6.71 15.54
N GLY A 308 9.17 -6.94 14.63
CA GLY A 308 8.54 -5.86 13.85
C GLY A 308 7.75 -4.90 14.75
N THR A 309 7.92 -3.59 14.53
CA THR A 309 7.24 -2.56 15.32
C THR A 309 6.60 -1.50 14.44
N ASP A 310 5.43 -1.02 14.87
CA ASP A 310 4.76 0.14 14.29
C ASP A 310 5.14 1.40 15.07
N ASP A 311 5.07 2.54 14.39
CA ASP A 311 5.13 3.86 14.99
C ASP A 311 3.96 4.72 14.49
N TYR A 312 3.14 5.19 15.43
CA TYR A 312 2.01 6.08 15.18
C TYR A 312 2.24 7.49 15.73
N SER A 313 3.41 7.75 16.34
CA SER A 313 3.78 9.02 16.96
C SER A 313 4.63 9.88 16.01
N VAL A 314 4.13 10.07 14.78
CA VAL A 314 4.86 10.77 13.71
C VAL A 314 4.98 12.25 14.03
N THR A 315 6.21 12.76 14.05
CA THR A 315 6.52 14.20 14.24
C THR A 315 6.34 15.00 12.94
N ILE A 316 6.21 16.31 13.04
CA ILE A 316 6.11 17.19 11.86
C ILE A 316 7.37 17.10 10.99
N GLY A 317 8.57 16.95 11.60
CA GLY A 317 9.82 16.77 10.85
C GLY A 317 9.81 15.52 9.98
N GLU A 318 9.28 14.41 10.49
CA GLU A 318 9.13 13.15 9.75
C GLU A 318 8.09 13.25 8.66
N HIS A 319 6.97 13.94 8.90
CA HIS A 319 6.00 14.28 7.87
C HIS A 319 6.66 15.11 6.76
N THR A 320 7.47 16.11 7.11
CA THR A 320 8.19 16.94 6.12
C THR A 320 9.11 16.08 5.25
N ILE A 321 9.93 15.23 5.85
CA ILE A 321 10.83 14.31 5.11
C ILE A 321 10.03 13.37 4.19
N ALA A 322 8.89 12.87 4.66
CA ALA A 322 8.03 11.99 3.88
C ALA A 322 7.39 12.73 2.68
N TYR A 323 6.80 13.91 2.91
CA TYR A 323 6.17 14.70 1.85
C TYR A 323 7.18 15.33 0.88
N ASP A 324 8.45 15.56 1.31
CA ASP A 324 9.52 16.03 0.42
C ASP A 324 9.84 15.04 -0.72
N ARG A 325 9.44 13.75 -0.59
CA ARG A 325 9.49 12.78 -1.69
C ARG A 325 8.58 13.16 -2.86
N PHE A 326 7.58 14.00 -2.62
CA PHE A 326 6.71 14.56 -3.65
C PHE A 326 7.16 15.94 -4.15
N LYS A 327 8.28 16.50 -3.67
CA LYS A 327 8.70 17.87 -3.96
C LYS A 327 9.18 18.08 -5.39
N ASP A 328 9.83 17.08 -5.96
CA ASP A 328 10.32 17.13 -7.34
C ASP A 328 9.19 16.85 -8.33
N ALA A 329 8.80 17.87 -9.10
CA ALA A 329 7.76 17.79 -10.10
C ALA A 329 8.20 17.06 -11.39
N GLU A 330 9.52 16.90 -11.62
CA GLU A 330 10.03 16.24 -12.81
C GLU A 330 9.98 14.71 -12.68
N THR A 331 10.26 14.19 -11.49
CA THR A 331 10.30 12.74 -11.24
C THR A 331 8.96 12.18 -10.75
N VAL A 332 8.18 13.01 -10.03
CA VAL A 332 6.91 12.57 -9.41
C VAL A 332 5.74 13.40 -9.92
N ASP A 333 4.95 12.83 -10.82
CA ASP A 333 3.73 13.46 -11.31
C ASP A 333 2.56 13.21 -10.36
N VAL A 334 2.09 14.28 -9.67
CA VAL A 334 0.91 14.30 -8.80
C VAL A 334 0.12 15.58 -9.03
N ASN A 335 -1.21 15.51 -8.95
CA ASN A 335 -2.12 16.65 -9.13
C ASN A 335 -2.83 17.05 -7.84
N LEU A 336 -3.03 16.10 -6.93
CA LEU A 336 -3.77 16.27 -5.68
C LEU A 336 -2.93 15.74 -4.52
N ILE A 337 -2.74 16.54 -3.47
CA ILE A 337 -2.03 16.17 -2.23
C ILE A 337 -3.07 16.08 -1.10
N LEU A 338 -3.15 14.91 -0.47
CA LEU A 338 -4.06 14.67 0.65
C LEU A 338 -3.35 15.01 1.96
N GLY A 339 -3.95 15.88 2.78
CA GLY A 339 -3.39 16.26 4.08
C GLY A 339 -3.52 15.17 5.15
N GLY A 340 -4.43 14.18 4.97
CA GLY A 340 -4.61 13.14 5.98
C GLY A 340 -5.17 13.71 7.29
N LYS A 341 -4.62 13.25 8.42
CA LYS A 341 -4.98 13.72 9.75
C LYS A 341 -4.20 14.98 10.11
N THR A 342 -4.90 16.07 10.39
CA THR A 342 -4.30 17.24 11.04
C THR A 342 -4.04 16.95 12.52
N PRO A 343 -2.84 17.23 13.07
CA PRO A 343 -2.57 17.11 14.50
C PRO A 343 -3.57 17.90 15.35
N ASP A 344 -3.99 17.31 16.48
CA ASP A 344 -4.96 17.93 17.40
C ASP A 344 -4.35 19.07 18.27
N ASP A 345 -3.03 19.14 18.35
CA ASP A 345 -2.31 20.24 18.98
C ASP A 345 -2.21 21.44 18.02
N ALA A 346 -2.64 22.62 18.46
CA ALA A 346 -2.74 23.80 17.61
C ALA A 346 -1.40 24.20 16.95
N THR A 347 -0.29 24.16 17.70
CA THR A 347 1.03 24.54 17.18
C THR A 347 1.49 23.57 16.09
N ASN A 348 1.34 22.27 16.33
CA ASN A 348 1.68 21.24 15.35
C ASN A 348 0.71 21.24 14.17
N GLY A 349 -0.58 21.50 14.41
CA GLY A 349 -1.60 21.63 13.35
C GLY A 349 -1.29 22.76 12.39
N ASP A 350 -0.93 23.96 12.91
CA ASP A 350 -0.54 25.12 12.10
C ASP A 350 0.74 24.84 11.29
N THR A 351 1.74 24.25 11.93
CA THR A 351 3.00 23.88 11.27
C THR A 351 2.77 22.84 10.17
N TYR A 352 1.91 21.86 10.43
CA TYR A 352 1.55 20.82 9.46
C TYR A 352 0.82 21.38 8.25
N GLY A 353 -0.21 22.23 8.49
CA GLY A 353 -0.93 22.89 7.42
C GLY A 353 -0.04 23.80 6.57
N THR A 354 0.87 24.54 7.21
CA THR A 354 1.84 25.41 6.54
C THR A 354 2.81 24.58 5.68
N MET A 355 3.35 23.47 6.20
CA MET A 355 4.22 22.54 5.45
C MET A 355 3.56 22.04 4.16
N LEU A 356 2.29 21.65 4.22
CA LEU A 356 1.54 21.19 3.04
C LEU A 356 1.35 22.32 2.01
N ILE A 357 1.07 23.52 2.47
CA ILE A 357 0.93 24.70 1.60
C ILE A 357 2.26 25.07 0.94
N ASP A 358 3.36 25.06 1.69
CA ASP A 358 4.70 25.35 1.17
C ASP A 358 5.14 24.33 0.11
N LEU A 359 4.80 23.05 0.31
CA LEU A 359 5.05 22.00 -0.66
C LEU A 359 4.37 22.30 -2.01
N VAL A 360 3.07 22.61 -2.00
CA VAL A 360 2.34 22.85 -3.26
C VAL A 360 2.67 24.22 -3.88
N GLU A 361 3.03 25.23 -3.07
CA GLU A 361 3.54 26.52 -3.56
C GLU A 361 4.93 26.38 -4.20
N SER A 362 5.78 25.48 -3.72
CA SER A 362 7.07 25.19 -4.36
C SER A 362 6.90 24.46 -5.70
N ARG A 363 5.93 23.55 -5.80
CA ARG A 363 5.64 22.77 -7.00
C ARG A 363 4.84 23.56 -8.04
N LYS A 364 3.77 24.22 -7.63
CA LYS A 364 2.78 24.97 -8.46
C LYS A 364 1.99 24.13 -9.48
N ASP A 365 2.17 22.83 -9.48
CA ASP A 365 1.55 21.88 -10.41
C ASP A 365 0.52 20.95 -9.76
N CYS A 366 0.21 21.16 -8.48
CA CYS A 366 -0.74 20.37 -7.70
C CYS A 366 -1.50 21.22 -6.68
N ILE A 367 -2.57 20.67 -6.09
CA ILE A 367 -3.38 21.30 -5.04
C ILE A 367 -3.39 20.41 -3.81
N CYS A 368 -3.25 20.97 -2.60
CA CYS A 368 -3.42 20.25 -1.34
C CYS A 368 -4.82 20.46 -0.73
N PHE A 369 -5.27 19.43 0.00
CA PHE A 369 -6.56 19.39 0.69
C PHE A 369 -6.33 19.18 2.18
N ILE A 370 -6.86 20.09 3.00
CA ILE A 370 -6.62 20.13 4.44
C ILE A 370 -7.96 20.18 5.18
N SER A 371 -8.17 19.24 6.10
CA SER A 371 -9.27 19.26 7.07
C SER A 371 -8.82 19.92 8.37
N PRO A 372 -9.72 20.49 9.19
CA PRO A 372 -9.38 20.98 10.53
C PRO A 372 -8.96 19.81 11.44
N ALA A 373 -8.43 20.12 12.62
CA ALA A 373 -8.13 19.09 13.60
C ALA A 373 -9.42 18.38 14.07
N ARG A 374 -9.29 17.14 14.51
CA ARG A 374 -10.44 16.37 14.98
C ARG A 374 -11.10 17.01 16.19
N ALA A 375 -10.30 17.57 17.10
CA ALA A 375 -10.76 18.24 18.30
C ALA A 375 -11.62 19.49 18.01
N ASP A 376 -11.47 20.10 16.83
CA ASP A 376 -12.24 21.31 16.46
C ASP A 376 -13.71 21.01 16.18
N VAL A 377 -14.05 19.78 15.76
CA VAL A 377 -15.39 19.44 15.27
C VAL A 377 -16.01 18.20 15.93
N VAL A 378 -15.21 17.25 16.40
CA VAL A 378 -15.73 16.01 17.01
C VAL A 378 -15.92 16.19 18.51
N ASN A 379 -17.10 15.85 19.03
CA ASN A 379 -17.50 16.01 20.43
C ASN A 379 -17.53 17.45 20.93
N VAL A 380 -17.63 18.44 20.05
CA VAL A 380 -17.81 19.85 20.39
C VAL A 380 -19.29 20.14 20.61
N ALA A 381 -19.61 20.86 21.68
CA ALA A 381 -20.97 20.97 22.19
C ALA A 381 -21.94 21.73 21.28
N THR A 382 -21.48 22.76 20.54
CA THR A 382 -22.37 23.60 19.72
C THR A 382 -21.82 23.82 18.31
N ALA A 383 -22.70 23.94 17.33
CA ALA A 383 -22.33 24.25 15.95
C ALA A 383 -21.65 25.62 15.80
N LEU A 384 -21.93 26.56 16.69
CA LEU A 384 -21.24 27.87 16.69
C LEU A 384 -19.78 27.67 17.10
N THR A 385 -19.51 26.97 18.19
CA THR A 385 -18.15 26.68 18.63
C THR A 385 -17.36 25.90 17.57
N GLN A 386 -17.99 24.92 16.90
CA GLN A 386 -17.39 24.20 15.77
C GLN A 386 -17.01 25.18 14.64
N THR A 387 -17.91 26.12 14.30
CA THR A 387 -17.65 27.15 13.28
C THR A 387 -16.45 28.01 13.64
N ASP A 388 -16.40 28.48 14.90
CA ASP A 388 -15.35 29.37 15.40
C ASP A 388 -14.00 28.66 15.47
N ASN A 389 -13.96 27.39 15.92
CA ASN A 389 -12.75 26.58 15.94
C ASN A 389 -12.17 26.37 14.54
N VAL A 390 -13.01 25.89 13.60
CA VAL A 390 -12.62 25.67 12.21
C VAL A 390 -12.10 26.95 11.57
N LYS A 391 -12.81 28.08 11.79
CA LYS A 391 -12.37 29.37 11.28
C LYS A 391 -11.03 29.79 11.89
N THR A 392 -10.87 29.66 13.21
CA THR A 392 -9.64 30.04 13.93
C THR A 392 -8.44 29.26 13.39
N TYR A 393 -8.56 27.95 13.23
CA TYR A 393 -7.50 27.12 12.66
C TYR A 393 -7.10 27.59 11.25
N PHE A 394 -8.04 27.75 10.33
CA PHE A 394 -7.72 28.13 8.95
C PHE A 394 -7.30 29.61 8.78
N ASP A 395 -7.63 30.48 9.73
CA ASP A 395 -7.15 31.87 9.71
C ASP A 395 -5.66 31.98 10.03
N THR A 396 -5.05 30.99 10.72
CA THR A 396 -3.61 30.94 10.99
C THR A 396 -2.79 30.52 9.77
N LEU A 397 -3.40 29.77 8.84
CA LEU A 397 -2.68 29.21 7.70
C LEU A 397 -2.43 30.24 6.57
N PRO A 398 -1.30 30.11 5.85
CA PRO A 398 -0.95 30.99 4.75
C PRO A 398 -2.02 31.04 3.66
N SER A 399 -2.11 32.20 3.01
CA SER A 399 -3.01 32.41 1.87
C SER A 399 -2.42 31.79 0.61
N SER A 400 -3.09 30.80 0.03
CA SER A 400 -2.64 30.12 -1.20
C SER A 400 -3.82 29.77 -2.11
N SER A 401 -3.63 29.89 -3.41
CA SER A 401 -4.56 29.37 -4.40
C SER A 401 -4.38 27.87 -4.67
N TYR A 402 -3.31 27.26 -4.15
CA TYR A 402 -2.99 25.84 -4.29
C TYR A 402 -3.44 25.00 -3.10
N ALA A 403 -4.18 25.58 -2.15
CA ALA A 403 -4.74 24.87 -1.01
C ALA A 403 -6.28 24.94 -1.01
N VAL A 404 -6.91 23.91 -0.47
CA VAL A 404 -8.36 23.77 -0.33
C VAL A 404 -8.67 23.33 1.09
N PHE A 405 -9.55 24.04 1.78
CA PHE A 405 -9.98 23.79 3.15
C PHE A 405 -11.40 23.24 3.17
N ASP A 406 -11.65 22.20 3.95
CA ASP A 406 -12.98 21.65 4.18
C ASP A 406 -13.47 21.87 5.64
N SER A 407 -14.74 21.57 5.90
CA SER A 407 -15.38 21.87 7.18
C SER A 407 -15.26 20.79 8.25
N GLY A 408 -14.56 19.66 7.99
CA GLY A 408 -14.35 18.71 9.09
C GLY A 408 -14.37 17.22 8.78
N TYR A 409 -15.23 16.49 9.49
CA TYR A 409 -15.20 15.03 9.58
C TYR A 409 -16.54 14.40 9.23
N LYS A 410 -16.51 13.29 8.51
CA LYS A 410 -17.67 12.39 8.35
C LYS A 410 -17.62 11.21 9.32
N TYR A 411 -18.78 10.69 9.68
CA TYR A 411 -18.95 9.47 10.45
C TYR A 411 -19.25 8.34 9.48
N MET A 412 -18.42 7.30 9.49
CA MET A 412 -18.52 6.16 8.57
C MET A 412 -18.27 4.83 9.28
N TYR A 413 -18.75 3.75 8.68
CA TYR A 413 -18.53 2.40 9.17
C TYR A 413 -17.16 1.87 8.78
N ASP A 414 -16.41 1.39 9.77
CA ASP A 414 -15.16 0.65 9.63
C ASP A 414 -15.49 -0.85 9.60
N LYS A 415 -15.53 -1.41 8.39
CA LYS A 415 -15.86 -2.81 8.17
C LYS A 415 -14.79 -3.81 8.67
N TYR A 416 -13.59 -3.33 8.96
CA TYR A 416 -12.49 -4.19 9.41
C TYR A 416 -12.53 -4.46 10.91
N ASN A 417 -13.08 -3.49 11.67
CA ASN A 417 -13.15 -3.55 13.13
C ASN A 417 -14.60 -3.56 13.65
N ASP A 418 -15.61 -3.58 12.77
CA ASP A 418 -17.04 -3.54 13.13
C ASP A 418 -17.40 -2.36 14.06
N VAL A 419 -16.87 -1.17 13.76
CA VAL A 419 -17.11 0.05 14.53
C VAL A 419 -17.36 1.24 13.62
N TYR A 420 -17.98 2.29 14.15
CA TYR A 420 -18.12 3.55 13.45
C TYR A 420 -17.04 4.54 13.88
N ARG A 421 -16.47 5.27 12.90
CA ARG A 421 -15.37 6.21 13.12
C ARG A 421 -15.62 7.56 12.47
N HIS A 422 -15.06 8.61 13.08
CA HIS A 422 -14.96 9.93 12.44
C HIS A 422 -13.68 10.00 11.63
N VAL A 423 -13.79 10.37 10.34
CA VAL A 423 -12.67 10.41 9.38
C VAL A 423 -12.65 11.78 8.71
N PRO A 424 -11.47 12.41 8.53
CA PRO A 424 -11.39 13.73 7.88
C PRO A 424 -11.86 13.69 6.43
N LEU A 425 -12.41 14.80 5.96
CA LEU A 425 -13.06 14.92 4.65
C LEU A 425 -12.10 15.21 3.49
N ASN A 426 -10.83 15.57 3.76
CA ASN A 426 -9.89 15.96 2.69
C ASN A 426 -9.71 14.88 1.60
N GLY A 427 -9.73 13.60 1.98
CA GLY A 427 -9.69 12.50 1.00
C GLY A 427 -10.93 12.43 0.11
N ASP A 428 -12.10 12.72 0.65
CA ASP A 428 -13.35 12.78 -0.13
C ASP A 428 -13.40 14.04 -1.02
N VAL A 429 -13.00 15.20 -0.50
CA VAL A 429 -12.99 16.46 -1.25
C VAL A 429 -12.01 16.39 -2.43
N ALA A 430 -10.81 15.83 -2.21
CA ALA A 430 -9.89 15.52 -3.30
C ALA A 430 -10.50 14.48 -4.27
N GLY A 431 -11.20 13.50 -3.72
CA GLY A 431 -11.92 12.48 -4.50
C GLY A 431 -12.99 13.05 -5.41
N THR A 432 -13.75 14.07 -4.96
CA THR A 432 -14.72 14.76 -5.84
C THR A 432 -14.03 15.47 -7.00
N CYS A 433 -12.81 15.99 -6.80
CA CYS A 433 -12.01 16.54 -7.90
C CYS A 433 -11.60 15.44 -8.89
N ALA A 434 -11.08 14.30 -8.40
CA ALA A 434 -10.72 13.17 -9.25
C ALA A 434 -11.92 12.59 -10.03
N ASN A 435 -13.08 12.50 -9.37
CA ASN A 435 -14.33 12.08 -10.03
C ASN A 435 -14.77 13.08 -11.10
N THR A 436 -14.56 14.38 -10.87
CA THR A 436 -14.88 15.43 -11.84
C THR A 436 -14.03 15.27 -13.10
N ASP A 437 -12.76 14.89 -12.98
CA ASP A 437 -11.86 14.63 -14.11
C ASP A 437 -12.32 13.45 -14.97
N ILE A 438 -12.92 12.44 -14.34
CA ILE A 438 -13.43 11.24 -15.02
C ILE A 438 -14.77 11.52 -15.71
N VAL A 439 -15.67 12.24 -15.05
CA VAL A 439 -17.06 12.44 -15.52
C VAL A 439 -17.17 13.61 -16.49
N THR A 440 -16.35 14.63 -16.31
CA THR A 440 -16.35 15.85 -17.14
C THR A 440 -14.90 16.25 -17.46
N ASP A 441 -14.44 17.37 -16.88
CA ASP A 441 -13.09 17.90 -17.06
C ASP A 441 -12.61 18.61 -15.80
N PRO A 442 -11.29 18.75 -15.60
CA PRO A 442 -10.70 19.39 -14.41
C PRO A 442 -11.15 20.81 -14.12
N TRP A 443 -11.61 21.54 -15.14
CA TRP A 443 -12.09 22.93 -15.01
C TRP A 443 -13.55 23.06 -14.62
N PHE A 444 -14.25 21.97 -14.39
CA PHE A 444 -15.58 22.03 -13.78
C PHE A 444 -15.48 22.09 -12.25
N SER A 445 -16.43 22.79 -11.61
CA SER A 445 -16.49 22.81 -10.14
C SER A 445 -16.77 21.41 -9.59
N PRO A 446 -15.98 20.92 -8.60
CA PRO A 446 -16.22 19.62 -7.96
C PRO A 446 -17.38 19.66 -6.97
N ALA A 447 -17.93 20.86 -6.68
CA ALA A 447 -18.99 21.06 -5.70
C ALA A 447 -20.39 20.93 -6.30
N GLY A 448 -21.40 20.87 -5.42
CA GLY A 448 -22.80 20.82 -5.76
C GLY A 448 -23.39 19.44 -5.99
N PHE A 449 -24.68 19.37 -6.29
CA PHE A 449 -25.43 18.11 -6.35
C PHE A 449 -24.99 17.17 -7.48
N ASN A 450 -24.43 17.70 -8.56
CA ASN A 450 -24.05 16.89 -9.72
C ASN A 450 -22.73 16.13 -9.52
N ARG A 451 -21.76 16.67 -8.77
CA ARG A 451 -20.40 16.13 -8.67
C ARG A 451 -19.85 16.07 -7.24
N GLY A 452 -20.43 16.88 -6.33
CA GLY A 452 -19.92 17.05 -4.96
C GLY A 452 -20.42 16.03 -3.94
N GLN A 453 -20.99 14.90 -4.34
CA GLN A 453 -21.50 13.89 -3.41
C GLN A 453 -20.36 13.22 -2.64
N ILE A 454 -20.47 13.21 -1.29
CA ILE A 454 -19.56 12.52 -0.38
C ILE A 454 -20.03 11.09 -0.15
N ARG A 455 -19.21 10.13 -0.57
CA ARG A 455 -19.56 8.70 -0.55
C ARG A 455 -19.34 8.08 0.83
N GLY A 456 -20.27 7.22 1.27
CA GLY A 456 -20.13 6.43 2.48
C GLY A 456 -20.19 7.22 3.79
N ALA A 457 -20.75 8.42 3.79
CA ALA A 457 -21.01 9.19 5.00
C ALA A 457 -22.36 8.77 5.60
N VAL A 458 -22.37 8.35 6.87
CA VAL A 458 -23.59 8.08 7.63
C VAL A 458 -24.15 9.39 8.21
N LYS A 459 -23.26 10.21 8.74
CA LYS A 459 -23.54 11.58 9.21
C LYS A 459 -22.25 12.41 9.19
N LEU A 460 -22.38 13.71 9.37
CA LEU A 460 -21.26 14.62 9.60
C LEU A 460 -21.03 14.82 11.09
N ALA A 461 -19.77 15.01 11.52
CA ALA A 461 -19.43 15.47 12.86
C ALA A 461 -19.90 16.90 13.09
N TYR A 462 -19.83 17.71 12.03
CA TYR A 462 -20.29 19.09 11.97
C TYR A 462 -21.11 19.30 10.69
N ASP A 463 -22.40 19.63 10.83
CA ASP A 463 -23.31 19.94 9.72
C ASP A 463 -23.68 21.44 9.77
N PRO A 464 -23.01 22.31 9.01
CA PRO A 464 -23.17 23.75 9.09
C PRO A 464 -24.49 24.21 8.52
N LYS A 465 -25.31 24.95 9.32
CA LYS A 465 -26.52 25.65 8.88
C LYS A 465 -26.15 26.86 8.03
N GLN A 466 -27.13 27.48 7.36
CA GLN A 466 -26.90 28.57 6.42
C GLN A 466 -26.00 29.69 6.98
N ALA A 467 -26.28 30.21 8.17
CA ALA A 467 -25.47 31.27 8.77
C ALA A 467 -24.00 30.82 9.03
N HIS A 468 -23.82 29.56 9.44
CA HIS A 468 -22.47 28.99 9.63
C HIS A 468 -21.75 28.83 8.31
N ARG A 469 -22.45 28.37 7.24
CA ARG A 469 -21.87 28.25 5.90
C ARG A 469 -21.41 29.60 5.37
N ASP A 470 -22.18 30.67 5.59
CA ASP A 470 -21.82 32.03 5.16
C ASP A 470 -20.53 32.50 5.89
N THR A 471 -20.37 32.16 7.17
CA THR A 471 -19.17 32.46 7.96
C THR A 471 -17.96 31.65 7.45
N LEU A 472 -18.11 30.36 7.29
CA LEU A 472 -17.04 29.45 6.80
C LEU A 472 -16.60 29.85 5.38
N TYR A 473 -17.56 30.15 4.51
CA TYR A 473 -17.25 30.49 3.12
C TYR A 473 -16.52 31.84 3.01
N LYS A 474 -16.79 32.79 3.92
CA LYS A 474 -16.00 34.03 4.04
C LYS A 474 -14.59 33.76 4.54
N ALA A 475 -14.42 32.75 5.41
CA ALA A 475 -13.13 32.28 5.92
C ALA A 475 -12.40 31.30 4.97
N ARG A 476 -12.79 31.22 3.71
CA ARG A 476 -12.15 30.36 2.68
C ARG A 476 -12.40 28.85 2.88
N VAL A 477 -13.28 28.46 3.77
CA VAL A 477 -13.58 27.06 4.07
C VAL A 477 -14.76 26.60 3.22
N ASN A 478 -14.63 25.43 2.59
CA ASN A 478 -15.68 24.83 1.80
C ASN A 478 -16.58 23.97 2.69
N PRO A 479 -17.82 24.36 2.95
CA PRO A 479 -18.72 23.59 3.80
C PRO A 479 -19.13 22.29 3.11
N VAL A 480 -19.10 21.20 3.88
CA VAL A 480 -19.73 19.93 3.52
C VAL A 480 -21.04 19.84 4.31
N VAL A 481 -22.14 19.59 3.63
CA VAL A 481 -23.50 19.75 4.17
C VAL A 481 -24.34 18.50 3.89
N ASN A 482 -25.16 18.13 4.85
CA ASN A 482 -26.15 17.07 4.66
C ASN A 482 -27.51 17.68 4.27
N PHE A 483 -27.93 17.44 3.03
CA PHE A 483 -29.23 17.90 2.54
C PHE A 483 -30.26 16.76 2.68
N SER A 484 -31.39 17.08 3.30
CA SER A 484 -32.49 16.12 3.49
C SER A 484 -32.94 15.55 2.15
N GLY A 485 -32.94 14.22 2.06
CA GLY A 485 -33.33 13.49 0.84
C GLY A 485 -32.29 13.44 -0.27
N GLN A 486 -31.18 14.15 -0.16
CA GLN A 486 -30.13 14.18 -1.19
C GLN A 486 -28.76 13.71 -0.68
N GLY A 487 -28.58 13.63 0.65
CA GLY A 487 -27.34 13.16 1.27
C GLY A 487 -26.29 14.24 1.46
N VAL A 488 -25.05 13.81 1.68
CA VAL A 488 -23.93 14.67 2.02
C VAL A 488 -23.20 15.16 0.77
N HIS A 489 -23.01 16.48 0.66
CA HIS A 489 -22.40 17.11 -0.51
C HIS A 489 -21.39 18.18 -0.12
N LEU A 490 -20.32 18.29 -0.90
CA LEU A 490 -19.44 19.45 -0.91
C LEU A 490 -20.21 20.64 -1.49
N PHE A 491 -20.33 21.72 -0.71
CA PHE A 491 -21.14 22.89 -1.05
C PHE A 491 -20.33 24.19 -1.07
N GLY A 492 -19.12 24.13 -1.61
CA GLY A 492 -18.21 25.24 -1.82
C GLY A 492 -17.07 24.86 -2.75
N ASP A 493 -16.52 25.82 -3.49
CA ASP A 493 -15.46 25.62 -4.47
C ASP A 493 -14.33 26.66 -4.36
N LYS A 494 -14.09 27.19 -3.16
CA LYS A 494 -13.02 28.16 -2.89
C LYS A 494 -11.67 27.50 -2.67
N THR A 495 -10.63 28.18 -3.16
CA THR A 495 -9.25 27.97 -2.70
C THR A 495 -9.00 28.72 -1.39
N ALA A 496 -7.85 28.48 -0.76
CA ALA A 496 -7.41 29.17 0.46
C ALA A 496 -6.90 30.60 0.21
N LEU A 497 -7.13 31.16 -0.98
CA LEU A 497 -6.71 32.51 -1.33
C LEU A 497 -7.55 33.57 -0.62
N THR A 498 -6.90 34.50 0.09
CA THR A 498 -7.56 35.60 0.82
C THR A 498 -7.99 36.74 -0.10
N LYS A 499 -7.16 37.05 -1.09
CA LYS A 499 -7.44 38.19 -2.01
C LYS A 499 -8.40 37.73 -3.10
N PRO A 500 -9.44 38.54 -3.42
CA PRO A 500 -10.31 38.27 -4.56
C PRO A 500 -9.50 38.20 -5.86
N SER A 501 -9.58 37.06 -6.56
CA SER A 501 -8.88 36.81 -7.81
C SER A 501 -9.66 35.77 -8.62
N ALA A 502 -9.28 35.56 -9.87
CA ALA A 502 -9.79 34.44 -10.66
C ALA A 502 -9.40 33.09 -10.03
N PHE A 503 -8.26 33.04 -9.33
CA PHE A 503 -7.71 31.85 -8.67
C PHE A 503 -8.30 31.57 -7.28
N ASP A 504 -9.31 32.33 -6.83
CA ASP A 504 -10.04 32.05 -5.59
C ASP A 504 -11.02 30.86 -5.71
N ARG A 505 -11.06 30.21 -6.90
CA ARG A 505 -11.90 29.06 -7.22
C ARG A 505 -11.09 27.82 -7.57
N ILE A 506 -11.50 26.67 -7.04
CA ILE A 506 -10.85 25.37 -7.28
C ILE A 506 -10.81 25.05 -8.78
N ASN A 507 -11.94 25.23 -9.47
CA ASN A 507 -12.05 24.92 -10.89
C ASN A 507 -11.10 25.75 -11.75
N VAL A 508 -10.95 27.05 -11.45
CA VAL A 508 -10.03 27.94 -12.20
C VAL A 508 -8.57 27.57 -11.92
N ARG A 509 -8.22 27.34 -10.65
CA ARG A 509 -6.84 26.93 -10.32
C ARG A 509 -6.48 25.60 -10.98
N ARG A 510 -7.39 24.63 -10.98
CA ARG A 510 -7.17 23.34 -11.64
C ARG A 510 -7.09 23.47 -13.16
N LEU A 511 -7.90 24.32 -13.77
CA LEU A 511 -7.76 24.67 -15.19
C LEU A 511 -6.33 25.11 -15.49
N PHE A 512 -5.81 26.09 -14.76
CA PHE A 512 -4.46 26.62 -15.01
C PHE A 512 -3.37 25.58 -14.78
N ILE A 513 -3.46 24.75 -13.74
CA ILE A 513 -2.51 23.66 -13.51
C ILE A 513 -2.45 22.71 -14.72
N VAL A 514 -3.60 22.32 -15.27
CA VAL A 514 -3.66 21.43 -16.43
C VAL A 514 -3.07 22.13 -17.68
N LEU A 515 -3.42 23.38 -17.90
CA LEU A 515 -2.91 24.15 -19.05
C LEU A 515 -1.39 24.37 -18.93
N GLU A 516 -0.92 24.81 -17.77
CA GLU A 516 0.50 25.06 -17.48
C GLU A 516 1.33 23.77 -17.66
N LYS A 517 0.86 22.64 -17.13
CA LYS A 517 1.52 21.32 -17.30
C LYS A 517 1.60 20.89 -18.76
N ALA A 518 0.49 20.96 -19.47
CA ALA A 518 0.42 20.54 -20.87
C ALA A 518 1.32 21.41 -21.76
N ILE A 519 1.24 22.74 -21.60
CA ILE A 519 2.02 23.68 -22.39
C ILE A 519 3.52 23.60 -22.02
N ALA A 520 3.86 23.47 -20.72
CA ALA A 520 5.25 23.31 -20.29
C ALA A 520 5.87 22.03 -20.87
N THR A 521 5.13 20.94 -20.90
CA THR A 521 5.60 19.69 -21.50
C THR A 521 5.82 19.85 -23.00
N ALA A 522 4.90 20.52 -23.69
CA ALA A 522 5.00 20.80 -25.12
C ALA A 522 6.15 21.78 -25.44
N SER A 523 6.40 22.76 -24.58
CA SER A 523 7.48 23.75 -24.76
C SER A 523 8.88 23.15 -24.67
N LYS A 524 9.05 22.00 -23.99
CA LYS A 524 10.35 21.31 -23.89
C LYS A 524 10.91 20.94 -25.26
N PHE A 525 10.06 20.73 -26.25
CA PHE A 525 10.47 20.42 -27.63
C PHE A 525 11.04 21.64 -28.38
N GLN A 526 10.87 22.86 -27.84
CA GLN A 526 11.46 24.08 -28.42
C GLN A 526 12.82 24.42 -27.78
N LEU A 527 13.23 23.72 -26.74
CA LEU A 527 14.54 23.93 -26.12
C LEU A 527 15.66 23.57 -27.10
N PHE A 528 16.68 24.42 -27.18
CA PHE A 528 17.83 24.30 -28.06
C PHE A 528 17.53 24.56 -29.57
N GLU A 529 16.30 24.93 -29.93
CA GLU A 529 15.96 25.42 -31.28
C GLU A 529 16.28 26.92 -31.40
N PHE A 530 16.32 27.42 -32.64
CA PHE A 530 16.56 28.85 -32.88
C PHE A 530 15.33 29.68 -32.54
N ASN A 531 15.52 30.86 -31.92
CA ASN A 531 14.43 31.80 -31.68
C ASN A 531 14.19 32.64 -32.97
N ASP A 532 13.59 32.06 -33.97
CA ASP A 532 13.19 32.70 -35.24
C ASP A 532 11.68 32.73 -35.40
N GLU A 533 11.20 33.35 -36.46
CA GLU A 533 9.79 33.46 -36.76
C GLU A 533 9.13 32.09 -37.00
N PHE A 534 9.87 31.14 -37.54
CA PHE A 534 9.38 29.78 -37.81
C PHE A 534 9.09 29.03 -36.51
N THR A 535 10.03 29.02 -35.59
CA THR A 535 9.89 28.37 -34.26
C THR A 535 8.76 29.01 -33.44
N ARG A 536 8.65 30.35 -33.46
CA ARG A 536 7.56 31.06 -32.79
C ARG A 536 6.19 30.72 -33.41
N ALA A 537 6.10 30.63 -34.73
CA ALA A 537 4.87 30.22 -35.40
C ALA A 537 4.53 28.75 -35.12
N GLN A 538 5.52 27.86 -35.09
CA GLN A 538 5.34 26.46 -34.74
C GLN A 538 4.80 26.31 -33.31
N PHE A 539 5.33 27.05 -32.34
CA PHE A 539 4.81 27.05 -30.95
C PHE A 539 3.36 27.54 -30.91
N ARG A 540 3.01 28.65 -31.55
CA ARG A 540 1.62 29.12 -31.62
C ARG A 540 0.69 28.07 -32.24
N ASN A 541 1.09 27.46 -33.33
CA ASN A 541 0.31 26.42 -34.02
C ASN A 541 0.14 25.14 -33.19
N LEU A 542 0.98 24.93 -32.16
CA LEU A 542 0.84 23.84 -31.21
C LEU A 542 -0.11 24.21 -30.05
N VAL A 543 0.00 25.43 -29.52
CA VAL A 543 -0.74 25.87 -28.32
C VAL A 543 -2.18 26.31 -28.64
N GLU A 544 -2.39 27.07 -29.75
CA GLU A 544 -3.71 27.60 -30.09
C GLU A 544 -4.79 26.53 -30.30
N PRO A 545 -4.55 25.42 -31.04
CA PRO A 545 -5.57 24.37 -31.20
C PRO A 545 -5.94 23.71 -29.88
N PHE A 546 -4.95 23.50 -28.97
CA PHE A 546 -5.19 22.98 -27.63
C PHE A 546 -6.09 23.91 -26.80
N LEU A 547 -5.79 25.22 -26.77
CA LEU A 547 -6.63 26.19 -26.07
C LEU A 547 -8.02 26.30 -26.69
N ARG A 548 -8.15 26.14 -28.00
CA ARG A 548 -9.43 26.13 -28.73
C ARG A 548 -10.28 24.90 -28.39
N ASP A 549 -9.65 23.75 -28.20
CA ASP A 549 -10.32 22.54 -27.69
C ASP A 549 -10.86 22.77 -26.26
N VAL A 550 -10.02 23.30 -25.36
CA VAL A 550 -10.45 23.65 -23.99
C VAL A 550 -11.58 24.70 -24.00
N GLN A 551 -11.57 25.66 -24.93
CA GLN A 551 -12.65 26.61 -25.14
C GLN A 551 -13.94 25.90 -25.59
N GLY A 552 -13.85 24.99 -26.55
CA GLY A 552 -14.99 24.17 -27.01
C GLY A 552 -15.58 23.31 -25.90
N ARG A 553 -14.75 22.83 -24.98
CA ARG A 553 -15.13 22.07 -23.78
C ARG A 553 -15.50 22.95 -22.57
N ARG A 554 -15.74 24.26 -22.78
CA ARG A 554 -16.23 25.23 -21.80
C ARG A 554 -15.26 25.55 -20.64
N GLY A 555 -13.96 25.29 -20.79
CA GLY A 555 -12.95 25.62 -19.77
C GLY A 555 -12.60 27.10 -19.76
N ILE A 556 -12.53 27.71 -20.93
CA ILE A 556 -12.21 29.14 -21.13
C ILE A 556 -13.23 29.80 -22.03
N THR A 557 -13.44 31.10 -21.83
CA THR A 557 -14.35 31.89 -22.66
C THR A 557 -13.64 32.55 -23.82
N ASP A 558 -12.37 32.93 -23.64
CA ASP A 558 -11.55 33.58 -24.64
C ASP A 558 -10.07 33.40 -24.31
N PHE A 559 -9.20 33.42 -25.31
CA PHE A 559 -7.75 33.35 -25.15
C PHE A 559 -7.01 34.13 -26.23
N SER A 560 -5.76 34.49 -25.95
CA SER A 560 -4.82 35.07 -26.91
C SER A 560 -3.42 34.56 -26.64
N VAL A 561 -2.70 34.16 -27.67
CA VAL A 561 -1.30 33.72 -27.62
C VAL A 561 -0.45 34.72 -28.38
N VAL A 562 0.46 35.38 -27.69
CA VAL A 562 1.43 36.32 -28.25
C VAL A 562 2.82 35.66 -28.18
N CYS A 563 3.38 35.34 -29.32
CA CYS A 563 4.73 34.79 -29.46
C CYS A 563 5.27 35.24 -30.79
N ASP A 564 5.70 36.49 -30.89
CA ASP A 564 6.17 37.13 -32.10
C ASP A 564 7.32 38.12 -31.79
N ALA A 565 7.65 39.00 -32.74
CA ALA A 565 8.73 39.96 -32.57
C ALA A 565 8.45 41.03 -31.50
N SER A 566 7.19 41.19 -31.04
CA SER A 566 6.85 42.18 -30.01
C SER A 566 7.30 41.78 -28.61
N ASN A 567 7.29 40.50 -28.29
CA ASN A 567 7.76 39.95 -27.01
C ASN A 567 9.10 39.18 -27.12
N ASN A 568 9.57 38.85 -28.33
CA ASN A 568 10.90 38.31 -28.60
C ASN A 568 11.74 39.37 -29.35
N THR A 569 12.15 40.41 -28.65
CA THR A 569 13.02 41.46 -29.18
C THR A 569 14.45 40.97 -29.39
N GLY A 570 15.30 41.75 -30.08
CA GLY A 570 16.72 41.40 -30.24
C GLY A 570 17.44 41.16 -28.92
N GLU A 571 17.13 41.91 -27.87
CA GLU A 571 17.70 41.71 -26.54
C GLU A 571 17.30 40.38 -25.88
N VAL A 572 16.08 39.91 -26.11
CA VAL A 572 15.57 38.61 -25.63
C VAL A 572 16.29 37.49 -26.37
N ILE A 573 16.44 37.62 -27.69
CA ILE A 573 17.15 36.65 -28.54
C ILE A 573 18.64 36.58 -28.13
N ASP A 574 19.27 37.73 -27.89
CA ASP A 574 20.69 37.80 -27.48
C ASP A 574 20.93 37.19 -26.09
N ARG A 575 19.90 37.11 -25.23
CA ARG A 575 19.95 36.39 -23.94
C ARG A 575 19.63 34.91 -24.05
N ASN A 576 19.40 34.38 -25.26
CA ASN A 576 18.98 33.01 -25.52
C ASN A 576 17.63 32.67 -24.84
N GLU A 577 16.74 33.64 -24.74
CA GLU A 577 15.42 33.47 -24.15
C GLU A 577 14.35 33.37 -25.25
N PHE A 578 13.28 32.62 -24.95
CA PHE A 578 12.09 32.50 -25.77
C PHE A 578 10.88 32.84 -24.90
N ILE A 579 10.10 33.86 -25.29
CA ILE A 579 8.95 34.36 -24.53
C ILE A 579 7.66 34.13 -25.30
N ALA A 580 6.71 33.52 -24.64
CA ALA A 580 5.33 33.40 -25.11
C ALA A 580 4.35 33.86 -24.01
N ASP A 581 3.52 34.84 -24.33
CA ASP A 581 2.48 35.35 -23.42
C ASP A 581 1.14 34.71 -23.79
N ILE A 582 0.54 34.02 -22.82
CA ILE A 582 -0.72 33.32 -22.99
C ILE A 582 -1.77 33.96 -22.10
N PHE A 583 -2.71 34.70 -22.68
CA PHE A 583 -3.82 35.37 -22.00
C PHE A 583 -5.05 34.48 -22.03
N ILE A 584 -5.64 34.21 -20.86
CA ILE A 584 -6.77 33.30 -20.71
C ILE A 584 -7.88 33.97 -19.89
N LYS A 585 -9.11 33.92 -20.40
CA LYS A 585 -10.32 34.26 -19.66
C LYS A 585 -11.02 32.97 -19.22
N PRO A 586 -10.90 32.55 -17.94
CA PRO A 586 -11.51 31.31 -17.48
C PRO A 586 -13.04 31.42 -17.39
N ALA A 587 -13.72 30.30 -17.58
CA ALA A 587 -15.14 30.19 -17.29
C ALA A 587 -15.34 30.17 -15.77
N ARG A 588 -16.37 30.88 -15.29
CA ARG A 588 -16.68 30.98 -13.85
C ARG A 588 -17.88 30.12 -13.48
N SER A 589 -17.81 29.45 -12.32
CA SER A 589 -18.94 28.74 -11.72
C SER A 589 -20.01 29.73 -11.18
N ILE A 590 -21.26 29.27 -11.20
CA ILE A 590 -22.39 30.03 -10.61
C ILE A 590 -22.43 29.67 -9.13
N ASN A 591 -22.28 30.67 -8.24
CA ASN A 591 -22.34 30.49 -6.80
C ASN A 591 -23.58 31.09 -6.15
N PHE A 592 -24.24 32.04 -6.81
CA PHE A 592 -25.44 32.68 -6.32
C PHE A 592 -26.51 32.71 -7.41
N ILE A 593 -27.72 32.30 -7.05
CA ILE A 593 -28.89 32.37 -7.92
C ILE A 593 -29.92 33.28 -7.26
N THR A 594 -30.27 34.39 -7.90
CA THR A 594 -31.34 35.27 -7.47
C THR A 594 -32.57 35.01 -8.32
N LEU A 595 -33.66 34.63 -7.68
CA LEU A 595 -34.94 34.42 -8.32
C LEU A 595 -35.90 35.54 -7.93
N ASN A 596 -36.36 36.33 -8.92
CA ASN A 596 -37.33 37.38 -8.72
C ASN A 596 -38.71 36.87 -9.16
N PHE A 597 -39.62 36.73 -8.21
CA PHE A 597 -41.02 36.41 -8.47
C PHE A 597 -41.85 37.66 -8.37
N ILE A 598 -42.47 38.06 -9.50
CA ILE A 598 -43.32 39.23 -9.56
C ILE A 598 -44.77 38.76 -9.73
N ALA A 599 -45.60 39.04 -8.73
CA ALA A 599 -47.03 38.77 -8.82
C ALA A 599 -47.71 39.93 -9.58
N THR A 600 -48.32 39.64 -10.72
CA THR A 600 -49.07 40.59 -11.52
C THR A 600 -50.55 40.48 -11.28
N ARG A 601 -51.30 41.55 -11.47
CA ARG A 601 -52.77 41.54 -11.42
C ARG A 601 -53.32 40.82 -12.67
N THR A 602 -54.49 40.21 -12.51
CA THR A 602 -55.20 39.58 -13.62
C THR A 602 -55.53 40.64 -14.69
N GLY A 603 -55.06 40.45 -15.93
CA GLY A 603 -55.30 41.38 -17.05
C GLY A 603 -54.10 42.25 -17.47
N VAL A 604 -52.95 42.18 -16.78
CA VAL A 604 -51.72 42.88 -17.21
C VAL A 604 -50.93 41.97 -18.15
N ALA A 605 -50.55 42.44 -19.33
CA ALA A 605 -49.73 41.72 -20.27
C ALA A 605 -48.29 41.58 -19.73
N PHE A 606 -47.67 40.38 -19.80
CA PHE A 606 -46.29 40.13 -19.30
C PHE A 606 -45.23 41.00 -19.95
N SER A 607 -45.50 41.58 -21.16
CA SER A 607 -44.65 42.54 -21.83
C SER A 607 -44.55 43.93 -21.12
N GLU A 608 -45.49 44.24 -20.21
CA GLU A 608 -45.51 45.50 -19.47
C GLU A 608 -44.81 45.40 -18.09
N VAL A 609 -44.42 44.20 -17.67
CA VAL A 609 -43.82 43.93 -16.35
C VAL A 609 -42.29 43.85 -16.42
N GLY A 610 -41.69 43.87 -17.60
CA GLY A 610 -40.25 43.69 -17.84
C GLY A 610 -39.49 44.98 -18.22
N GLY A 611 -40.06 46.18 -17.96
CA GLY A 611 -39.42 47.46 -18.18
C GLY A 611 -38.65 47.97 -16.97
#